data_003c3808c01486cbfb0fc332ef178370
#
_entry.id   003c3808c01486cbfb0fc332ef178370
#
_cell.length_a   1.000
_cell.length_b   1.000
_cell.length_c   1.000
_cell.angle_alpha   90.00
_cell.angle_beta   90.00
_cell.angle_gamma   90.00
#
_symmetry.space_group_name_H-M   'P 1'
#
loop_
_entity.id
_entity.type
_entity.pdbx_description
1 polymer ?
#
loop_
_entity_poly.entity_id
_entity_poly.type
_entity_poly.pdbx_seq_one_letter_code
_entity_poly.pdbx_strand_id
1 'polypeptide(L)'
;MQISFSLPEYQFVTDSPEEATRKIRRFAALGLYLAGEVSAGAASELAGLDRYEFLEFCKREGVVLRTQTPDELEEEVKKFSPRR
;
A
#
# COMPACT_ATOMS: atom_id res chain seq x y z
N MET A 1 -3.59 -0.69 17.83
CA MET A 1 -4.68 -1.60 17.45
C MET A 1 -4.11 -2.87 16.84
N GLN A 2 -4.55 -3.98 17.34
CA GLN A 2 -4.13 -5.28 16.81
C GLN A 2 -5.33 -5.99 16.23
N ILE A 3 -5.11 -6.61 15.07
CA ILE A 3 -6.16 -7.32 14.37
C ILE A 3 -5.62 -8.71 14.05
N SER A 4 -6.44 -9.72 14.25
CA SER A 4 -6.05 -11.06 13.86
C SER A 4 -7.16 -11.71 13.06
N PHE A 5 -6.75 -12.52 12.10
CA PHE A 5 -7.67 -13.29 11.28
C PHE A 5 -6.93 -14.47 10.69
N SER A 6 -7.69 -15.44 10.20
CA SER A 6 -7.09 -16.65 9.63
C SER A 6 -7.08 -16.57 8.13
N LEU A 7 -6.02 -17.10 7.51
CA LEU A 7 -5.90 -17.16 6.07
C LEU A 7 -6.10 -18.60 5.62
N PRO A 8 -6.64 -18.78 4.40
CA PRO A 8 -6.74 -20.14 3.85
C PRO A 8 -5.33 -20.68 3.58
N GLU A 9 -4.99 -21.75 4.24
CA GLU A 9 -3.65 -22.29 4.16
C GLU A 9 -3.26 -22.71 2.74
N TYR A 10 -4.22 -23.21 2.00
CA TYR A 10 -3.92 -23.68 0.65
C TYR A 10 -3.50 -22.55 -0.29
N GLN A 11 -3.80 -21.30 0.09
CA GLN A 11 -3.42 -20.15 -0.72
C GLN A 11 -2.03 -19.63 -0.34
N PHE A 12 -1.56 -20.00 0.83
CA PHE A 12 -0.31 -19.47 1.35
C PHE A 12 0.65 -20.57 1.75
N VAL A 13 0.55 -21.70 1.08
CA VAL A 13 1.29 -22.90 1.48
C VAL A 13 2.80 -22.71 1.40
N THR A 14 3.27 -21.81 0.52
CA THR A 14 4.71 -21.58 0.37
C THR A 14 5.20 -20.41 1.19
N ASP A 15 4.30 -19.71 1.87
CA ASP A 15 4.67 -18.55 2.66
C ASP A 15 4.77 -18.90 4.13
N SER A 16 5.77 -18.36 4.81
CA SER A 16 5.77 -18.42 6.27
C SER A 16 4.72 -17.44 6.77
N PRO A 17 4.29 -17.57 8.03
CA PRO A 17 3.34 -16.58 8.58
C PRO A 17 3.86 -15.16 8.48
N GLU A 18 5.17 -14.97 8.64
CA GLU A 18 5.75 -13.63 8.54
C GLU A 18 5.67 -13.10 7.11
N GLU A 19 5.93 -13.96 6.14
CA GLU A 19 5.85 -13.55 4.75
C GLU A 19 4.42 -13.23 4.35
N ALA A 20 3.48 -14.08 4.78
CA ALA A 20 2.08 -13.84 4.49
C ALA A 20 1.62 -12.53 5.12
N THR A 21 2.06 -12.27 6.34
CA THR A 21 1.71 -11.03 7.03
C THR A 21 2.20 -9.82 6.27
N ARG A 22 3.44 -9.84 5.82
CA ARG A 22 3.98 -8.71 5.05
C ARG A 22 3.20 -8.49 3.77
N LYS A 23 2.88 -9.57 3.08
CA LYS A 23 2.12 -9.50 1.86
C LYS A 23 0.75 -8.87 2.08
N ILE A 24 0.04 -9.38 3.07
CA ILE A 24 -1.31 -8.89 3.37
C ILE A 24 -1.27 -7.41 3.75
N ARG A 25 -0.29 -7.03 4.56
CA ARG A 25 -0.18 -5.63 4.97
C ARG A 25 0.05 -4.71 3.78
N ARG A 26 0.90 -5.13 2.85
CA ARG A 26 1.19 -4.31 1.68
C ARG A 26 -0.02 -4.14 0.79
N PHE A 27 -0.73 -5.23 0.55
CA PHE A 27 -1.90 -5.14 -0.31
C PHE A 27 -3.08 -4.45 0.38
N ALA A 28 -3.18 -4.60 1.70
CA ALA A 28 -4.18 -3.84 2.43
C ALA A 28 -3.89 -2.35 2.35
N ALA A 29 -2.63 -1.98 2.51
CA ALA A 29 -2.24 -0.58 2.41
C ALA A 29 -2.54 -0.02 1.03
N LEU A 30 -2.22 -0.80 0.00
CA LEU A 30 -2.49 -0.40 -1.36
C LEU A 30 -3.98 -0.18 -1.57
N GLY A 31 -4.80 -1.14 -1.14
CA GLY A 31 -6.25 -1.04 -1.33
C GLY A 31 -6.84 0.15 -0.59
N LEU A 32 -6.40 0.37 0.64
CA LEU A 32 -6.92 1.48 1.42
C LEU A 32 -6.49 2.81 0.83
N TYR A 33 -5.27 2.87 0.33
CA TYR A 33 -4.77 4.08 -0.30
C TYR A 33 -5.59 4.40 -1.57
N LEU A 34 -5.82 3.38 -2.39
CA LEU A 34 -6.58 3.57 -3.61
C LEU A 34 -8.03 3.95 -3.33
N ALA A 35 -8.57 3.43 -2.26
CA ALA A 35 -9.93 3.77 -1.86
C ALA A 35 -10.03 5.17 -1.24
N GLY A 36 -8.89 5.82 -1.04
CA GLY A 36 -8.89 7.15 -0.46
C GLY A 36 -9.08 7.15 1.04
N GLU A 37 -8.92 6.00 1.67
CA GLU A 37 -9.17 5.92 3.12
C GLU A 37 -7.96 6.26 3.96
N VAL A 38 -6.76 6.16 3.39
CA VAL A 38 -5.55 6.53 4.10
C VAL A 38 -4.65 7.32 3.17
N SER A 39 -3.80 8.15 3.76
CA SER A 39 -2.81 8.89 3.00
C SER A 39 -1.67 7.97 2.58
N ALA A 40 -0.84 8.45 1.66
CA ALA A 40 0.33 7.68 1.24
C ALA A 40 1.25 7.41 2.42
N GLY A 41 1.37 8.37 3.32
CA GLY A 41 2.19 8.17 4.51
C GLY A 41 1.65 7.09 5.41
N ALA A 42 0.34 7.13 5.67
CA ALA A 42 -0.28 6.11 6.51
C ALA A 42 -0.22 4.74 5.85
N ALA A 43 -0.41 4.70 4.54
CA ALA A 43 -0.33 3.44 3.81
C ALA A 43 1.07 2.85 3.88
N SER A 44 2.08 3.70 3.73
CA SER A 44 3.47 3.26 3.82
C SER A 44 3.74 2.65 5.19
N GLU A 45 3.27 3.32 6.22
CA GLU A 45 3.45 2.85 7.59
C GLU A 45 2.77 1.50 7.79
N LEU A 46 1.55 1.38 7.31
CA LEU A 46 0.82 0.12 7.40
C LEU A 46 1.56 -0.99 6.67
N ALA A 47 2.11 -0.68 5.51
CA ALA A 47 2.83 -1.66 4.71
C ALA A 47 4.20 -2.01 5.29
N GLY A 48 4.69 -1.22 6.21
CA GLY A 48 6.04 -1.43 6.75
C GLY A 48 7.11 -0.99 5.78
N LEU A 49 6.81 -0.03 4.94
CA LEU A 49 7.73 0.48 3.92
C LEU A 49 7.87 1.99 4.11
N ASP A 50 8.96 2.54 3.61
CA ASP A 50 9.01 3.99 3.57
C ASP A 50 8.19 4.46 2.36
N ARG A 51 8.03 5.75 2.24
CA ARG A 51 7.15 6.29 1.20
C ARG A 51 7.63 5.95 -0.20
N TYR A 52 8.93 6.02 -0.41
CA TYR A 52 9.49 5.69 -1.71
C TYR A 52 9.28 4.22 -2.05
N GLU A 53 9.54 3.35 -1.09
CA GLU A 53 9.35 1.92 -1.28
C GLU A 53 7.90 1.58 -1.55
N PHE A 54 6.99 2.28 -0.89
CA PHE A 54 5.58 2.04 -1.09
C PHE A 54 5.16 2.43 -2.51
N LEU A 55 5.64 3.56 -2.99
CA LEU A 55 5.33 3.99 -4.35
C LEU A 55 5.90 3.03 -5.38
N GLU A 56 7.09 2.51 -5.11
CA GLU A 56 7.67 1.51 -6.00
C GLU A 56 6.84 0.23 -6.00
N PHE A 57 6.34 -0.14 -4.86
CA PHE A 57 5.46 -1.29 -4.75
C PHE A 57 4.20 -1.08 -5.57
N CYS A 58 3.60 0.08 -5.46
CA CYS A 58 2.40 0.41 -6.23
C CYS A 58 2.67 0.29 -7.72
N LYS A 59 3.77 0.83 -8.17
CA LYS A 59 4.14 0.76 -9.58
C LYS A 59 4.33 -0.68 -10.04
N ARG A 60 5.02 -1.45 -9.23
CA ARG A 60 5.30 -2.84 -9.56
C ARG A 60 4.02 -3.66 -9.68
N GLU A 61 3.02 -3.33 -8.89
CA GLU A 61 1.76 -4.04 -8.94
C GLU A 61 0.85 -3.55 -10.06
N GLY A 62 1.36 -2.67 -10.90
CA GLY A 62 0.59 -2.19 -12.03
C GLY A 62 -0.49 -1.21 -11.65
N VAL A 63 -0.44 -0.72 -10.46
CA VAL A 63 -1.37 0.30 -10.05
C VAL A 63 -0.83 1.60 -10.58
N VAL A 64 -1.18 1.84 -11.78
CA VAL A 64 -0.85 3.10 -12.40
C VAL A 64 -1.78 4.10 -11.80
N LEU A 65 -1.58 4.48 -10.64
CA LEU A 65 -2.33 5.53 -9.99
C LEU A 65 -3.25 6.26 -10.96
N ARG A 66 -4.17 5.52 -11.57
CA ARG A 66 -5.16 6.06 -12.44
C ARG A 66 -4.60 6.76 -13.65
N THR A 67 -3.54 6.22 -14.20
CA THR A 67 -2.98 6.76 -15.42
C THR A 67 -2.60 8.22 -15.30
N GLN A 68 -2.18 8.60 -14.17
CA GLN A 68 -1.80 9.98 -13.97
C GLN A 68 -0.55 10.32 -14.74
N THR A 69 -0.55 11.51 -15.32
CA THR A 69 0.65 12.05 -15.92
C THR A 69 1.59 12.43 -14.78
N PRO A 70 2.86 12.64 -15.08
CA PRO A 70 3.77 13.12 -14.06
C PRO A 70 3.31 14.40 -13.39
N ASP A 71 2.68 15.27 -14.16
CA ASP A 71 2.17 16.52 -13.61
C ASP A 71 1.04 16.28 -12.64
N GLU A 72 0.14 15.39 -12.98
CA GLU A 72 -0.96 15.06 -12.12
C GLU A 72 -0.48 14.42 -10.84
N LEU A 73 0.49 13.53 -10.95
CA LEU A 73 1.05 12.88 -9.79
C LEU A 73 1.71 13.90 -8.87
N GLU A 74 2.46 14.82 -9.46
CA GLU A 74 3.10 15.86 -8.71
C GLU A 74 2.10 16.73 -7.97
N GLU A 75 1.04 17.08 -8.65
CA GLU A 75 -0.03 17.88 -8.07
C GLU A 75 -0.71 17.14 -6.93
N GLU A 76 -0.91 15.86 -7.11
CA GLU A 76 -1.53 15.06 -6.08
C GLU A 76 -0.67 15.00 -4.84
N VAL A 77 0.63 14.86 -5.02
CA VAL A 77 1.56 14.87 -3.90
C VAL A 77 1.50 16.21 -3.18
N LYS A 78 1.44 17.29 -3.93
CA LYS A 78 1.31 18.62 -3.34
C LYS A 78 0.02 18.78 -2.56
N LYS A 79 -1.05 18.23 -3.09
CA LYS A 79 -2.33 18.28 -2.42
C LYS A 79 -2.29 17.61 -1.06
N PHE A 80 -1.68 16.45 -1.01
CA PHE A 80 -1.64 15.70 0.23
C PHE A 80 -0.64 16.24 1.21
N SER A 81 0.51 16.68 0.72
CA SER A 81 1.58 17.12 1.59
C SER A 81 1.17 18.23 2.55
N PRO A 82 0.53 19.31 2.08
CA PRO A 82 0.17 20.39 3.01
C PRO A 82 -0.91 20.00 4.00
N ARG A 83 -1.64 18.98 3.70
CA ARG A 83 -2.74 18.55 4.56
C ARG A 83 -2.33 17.50 5.57
N ARG A 84 -1.19 16.96 5.40
CA ARG A 84 -0.68 15.88 6.26
C ARG A 84 0.46 16.40 7.13
#